data_2e1bffd4c90fd87b4767967290581f5f
#
_entry.id   2e1bffd4c90fd87b4767967290581f5f
#
_cell.length_a   1.000
_cell.length_b   1.000
_cell.length_c   1.000
_cell.angle_alpha   90.00
_cell.angle_beta   90.00
_cell.angle_gamma   90.00
#
_symmetry.space_group_name_H-M   'P 1'
#
loop_
_entity.id
_entity.type
_entity.pdbx_description
1 polymer ?
#
loop_
_entity_poly.entity_id
_entity_poly.type
_entity_poly.pdbx_seq_one_letter_code
_entity_poly.pdbx_strand_id
1 'polypeptide(L)'
;MNEIIRKDILKVLSATIEAFKQQRFQDFSAISNQTIHNATIYQDEDSLAVAVLVYALGKVATRCMETGGKCPNLLPQLNALDGLLAQDRQEEYRAAMRKILDDIRAFDEKMHMYIEEVLQKARLKKGSKLHEHG
;
A
#
# COMPACT_ATOMS: atom_id res chain seq x y z
N MET A 1 -10.30 12.43 -6.39
CA MET A 1 -10.53 10.97 -6.22
C MET A 1 -12.01 10.69 -6.36
N ASN A 2 -12.33 9.71 -7.19
CA ASN A 2 -13.71 9.25 -7.39
C ASN A 2 -14.21 8.57 -6.12
N GLU A 3 -15.51 8.72 -5.82
CA GLU A 3 -16.11 8.16 -4.59
C GLU A 3 -16.06 6.64 -4.56
N ILE A 4 -16.22 5.98 -5.70
CA ILE A 4 -16.12 4.52 -5.77
C ILE A 4 -14.70 4.07 -5.42
N ILE A 5 -13.69 4.75 -5.96
CA ILE A 5 -12.28 4.47 -5.67
C ILE A 5 -11.99 4.73 -4.20
N ARG A 6 -12.48 5.85 -3.65
CA ARG A 6 -12.28 6.18 -2.23
C ARG A 6 -12.83 5.08 -1.32
N LYS A 7 -14.04 4.61 -1.60
CA LYS A 7 -14.67 3.56 -0.80
C LYS A 7 -13.91 2.24 -0.91
N ASP A 8 -13.43 1.89 -2.10
CA ASP A 8 -12.64 0.68 -2.29
C ASP A 8 -11.32 0.74 -1.54
N ILE A 9 -10.65 1.89 -1.57
CA ILE A 9 -9.39 2.08 -0.84
C ILE A 9 -9.64 1.99 0.67
N LEU A 10 -10.74 2.57 1.17
CA LEU A 10 -11.09 2.48 2.58
C LEU A 10 -11.29 1.03 3.03
N LYS A 11 -11.93 0.21 2.19
CA LYS A 11 -12.08 -1.23 2.49
C LYS A 11 -10.73 -1.92 2.56
N VAL A 12 -9.84 -1.64 1.64
CA VAL A 12 -8.50 -2.21 1.60
C VAL A 12 -7.71 -1.80 2.85
N LEU A 13 -7.74 -0.51 3.19
CA LEU A 13 -7.04 -0.01 4.38
C LEU A 13 -7.58 -0.67 5.66
N SER A 14 -8.90 -0.79 5.78
CA SER A 14 -9.53 -1.44 6.93
C SER A 14 -9.06 -2.89 7.07
N ALA A 15 -9.07 -3.65 5.98
CA ALA A 15 -8.62 -5.05 5.99
C ALA A 15 -7.13 -5.15 6.30
N THR A 16 -6.32 -4.25 5.76
CA THR A 16 -4.87 -4.21 5.99
C THR A 16 -4.55 -3.90 7.45
N ILE A 17 -5.22 -2.91 8.02
CA ILE A 17 -5.05 -2.52 9.41
C ILE A 17 -5.40 -3.69 10.34
N GLU A 18 -6.52 -4.35 10.08
CA GLU A 18 -6.96 -5.47 10.90
C GLU A 18 -5.98 -6.64 10.83
N ALA A 19 -5.51 -6.97 9.62
CA ALA A 19 -4.51 -8.02 9.44
C ALA A 19 -3.19 -7.67 10.14
N PHE A 20 -2.79 -6.41 10.10
CA PHE A 20 -1.57 -5.93 10.74
C PHE A 20 -1.69 -5.99 12.26
N LYS A 21 -2.82 -5.56 12.82
CA LYS A 21 -3.08 -5.62 14.27
C LYS A 21 -3.03 -7.05 14.81
N GLN A 22 -3.60 -7.99 14.07
CA GLN A 22 -3.70 -9.38 14.49
C GLN A 22 -2.51 -10.21 14.03
N GLN A 23 -1.54 -9.59 13.38
CA GLN A 23 -0.35 -10.25 12.84
C GLN A 23 -0.68 -11.41 11.90
N ARG A 24 -1.81 -11.31 11.18
CA ARG A 24 -2.23 -12.28 10.18
C ARG A 24 -1.59 -11.94 8.83
N PHE A 25 -0.27 -12.03 8.78
CA PHE A 25 0.50 -11.58 7.61
C PHE A 25 0.24 -12.47 6.38
N GLN A 26 -0.22 -13.71 6.60
CA GLN A 26 -0.64 -14.57 5.51
C GLN A 26 -1.84 -14.01 4.73
N ASP A 27 -2.65 -13.15 5.36
CA ASP A 27 -3.80 -12.55 4.70
C ASP A 27 -3.41 -11.47 3.70
N PHE A 28 -2.18 -10.94 3.81
CA PHE A 28 -1.72 -9.89 2.90
C PHE A 28 -1.71 -10.33 1.43
N SER A 29 -1.47 -11.60 1.17
CA SER A 29 -1.49 -12.10 -0.21
C SER A 29 -2.86 -11.90 -0.86
N ALA A 30 -3.94 -12.25 -0.15
CA ALA A 30 -5.29 -12.09 -0.67
C ALA A 30 -5.66 -10.61 -0.80
N ILE A 31 -5.32 -9.78 0.19
CA ILE A 31 -5.58 -8.34 0.15
C ILE A 31 -4.81 -7.71 -1.01
N SER A 32 -3.53 -8.07 -1.15
CA SER A 32 -2.68 -7.57 -2.23
C SER A 32 -3.25 -7.91 -3.60
N ASN A 33 -3.68 -9.16 -3.80
CA ASN A 33 -4.25 -9.59 -5.08
C ASN A 33 -5.52 -8.80 -5.42
N GLN A 34 -6.39 -8.57 -4.44
CA GLN A 34 -7.60 -7.78 -4.63
C GLN A 34 -7.26 -6.32 -4.98
N THR A 35 -6.29 -5.75 -4.29
CA THR A 35 -5.86 -4.37 -4.49
C THR A 35 -5.23 -4.17 -5.87
N ILE A 36 -4.40 -5.13 -6.31
CA ILE A 36 -3.80 -5.10 -7.65
C ILE A 36 -4.89 -5.23 -8.71
N HIS A 37 -5.88 -6.10 -8.47
CA HIS A 37 -7.01 -6.25 -9.38
C HIS A 37 -7.76 -4.91 -9.54
N ASN A 38 -8.04 -4.22 -8.45
CA ASN A 38 -8.69 -2.91 -8.48
C ASN A 38 -7.84 -1.88 -9.25
N ALA A 39 -6.52 -1.90 -9.05
CA ALA A 39 -5.62 -1.00 -9.78
C ALA A 39 -5.64 -1.27 -11.28
N THR A 40 -5.82 -2.54 -11.67
CA THR A 40 -5.97 -2.94 -13.09
C THR A 40 -7.23 -2.31 -13.69
N ILE A 41 -8.32 -2.28 -12.93
CA ILE A 41 -9.60 -1.75 -13.39
C ILE A 41 -9.56 -0.22 -13.47
N TYR A 42 -9.15 0.44 -12.40
CA TYR A 42 -9.24 1.91 -12.29
C TYR A 42 -8.06 2.63 -12.94
N GLN A 43 -6.87 2.04 -12.91
CA GLN A 43 -5.63 2.55 -13.49
C GLN A 43 -5.32 4.00 -13.10
N ASP A 44 -5.68 4.40 -11.88
CA ASP A 44 -5.41 5.72 -11.35
C ASP A 44 -4.27 5.66 -10.32
N GLU A 45 -3.71 6.83 -10.01
CA GLU A 45 -2.56 6.92 -9.10
C GLU A 45 -2.88 6.46 -7.69
N ASP A 46 -4.08 6.77 -7.19
CA ASP A 46 -4.46 6.43 -5.82
C ASP A 46 -4.63 4.92 -5.64
N SER A 47 -5.26 4.26 -6.62
CA SER A 47 -5.40 2.79 -6.61
C SER A 47 -4.03 2.13 -6.73
N LEU A 48 -3.15 2.66 -7.58
CA LEU A 48 -1.80 2.15 -7.73
C LEU A 48 -1.00 2.31 -6.43
N ALA A 49 -1.09 3.47 -5.80
CA ALA A 49 -0.33 3.74 -4.56
C ALA A 49 -0.72 2.76 -3.45
N VAL A 50 -2.02 2.52 -3.24
CA VAL A 50 -2.45 1.59 -2.20
C VAL A 50 -2.09 0.15 -2.56
N ALA A 51 -2.09 -0.21 -3.84
CA ALA A 51 -1.65 -1.54 -4.27
C ALA A 51 -0.16 -1.76 -3.94
N VAL A 52 0.68 -0.77 -4.21
CA VAL A 52 2.10 -0.81 -3.86
C VAL A 52 2.27 -0.91 -2.35
N LEU A 53 1.51 -0.12 -1.60
CA LEU A 53 1.58 -0.14 -0.14
C LEU A 53 1.30 -1.53 0.43
N VAL A 54 0.19 -2.14 0.04
CA VAL A 54 -0.20 -3.46 0.56
C VAL A 54 0.81 -4.52 0.17
N TYR A 55 1.28 -4.48 -1.09
CA TYR A 55 2.29 -5.43 -1.56
C TYR A 55 3.59 -5.30 -0.77
N ALA A 56 4.06 -4.07 -0.59
CA ALA A 56 5.29 -3.80 0.16
C ALA A 56 5.17 -4.20 1.62
N LEU A 57 4.02 -3.92 2.25
CA LEU A 57 3.76 -4.33 3.64
C LEU A 57 3.84 -5.84 3.80
N GLY A 58 3.29 -6.59 2.85
CA GLY A 58 3.37 -8.05 2.86
C GLY A 58 4.79 -8.55 2.76
N LYS A 59 5.60 -7.95 1.89
CA LYS A 59 7.02 -8.32 1.75
C LYS A 59 7.82 -8.01 3.00
N VAL A 60 7.64 -6.81 3.55
CA VAL A 60 8.33 -6.39 4.77
C VAL A 60 7.95 -7.29 5.95
N ALA A 61 6.66 -7.57 6.11
CA ALA A 61 6.18 -8.44 7.19
C ALA A 61 6.76 -9.85 7.09
N THR A 62 6.80 -10.42 5.88
CA THR A 62 7.37 -11.75 5.65
C THR A 62 8.85 -11.77 6.04
N ARG A 63 9.61 -10.77 5.64
CA ARG A 63 11.04 -10.70 5.99
C ARG A 63 11.26 -10.56 7.48
N CYS A 64 10.46 -9.72 8.13
CA CYS A 64 10.56 -9.57 9.58
C CYS A 64 10.35 -10.89 10.30
N MET A 65 9.37 -11.67 9.87
CA MET A 65 9.09 -12.99 10.45
C MET A 65 10.24 -13.97 10.21
N GLU A 66 10.80 -13.98 9.01
CA GLU A 66 11.87 -14.91 8.64
C GLU A 66 13.17 -14.61 9.38
N THR A 67 13.49 -13.33 9.57
CA THR A 67 14.76 -12.94 10.19
C THR A 67 14.68 -12.83 11.70
N GLY A 68 13.47 -12.80 12.28
CA GLY A 68 13.28 -12.56 13.71
C GLY A 68 13.72 -11.17 14.15
N GLY A 69 13.96 -10.26 13.20
CA GLY A 69 14.41 -8.90 13.46
C GLY A 69 13.32 -7.96 13.89
N LYS A 70 13.71 -6.72 14.17
CA LYS A 70 12.76 -5.67 14.51
C LYS A 70 11.99 -5.24 13.27
N CYS A 71 10.67 -5.29 13.37
CA CYS A 71 9.80 -4.81 12.32
C CYS A 71 9.41 -3.35 12.58
N PRO A 72 9.32 -2.51 11.54
CA PRO A 72 8.82 -1.16 11.74
C PRO A 72 7.36 -1.21 12.16
N ASN A 73 6.99 -0.37 13.14
CA ASN A 73 5.60 -0.26 13.54
C ASN A 73 4.92 0.80 12.67
N LEU A 74 4.25 0.34 11.63
CA LEU A 74 3.58 1.22 10.67
C LEU A 74 2.09 1.42 10.98
N LEU A 75 1.59 0.81 12.05
CA LEU A 75 0.18 0.88 12.40
C LEU A 75 -0.33 2.31 12.61
N PRO A 76 0.39 3.20 13.33
CA PRO A 76 -0.08 4.58 13.46
C PRO A 76 -0.22 5.30 12.11
N GLN A 77 0.70 5.04 11.18
CA GLN A 77 0.65 5.63 9.84
C GLN A 77 -0.52 5.07 9.03
N LEU A 78 -0.78 3.76 9.14
CA LEU A 78 -1.93 3.14 8.48
C LEU A 78 -3.24 3.71 9.00
N ASN A 79 -3.36 3.89 10.32
CA ASN A 79 -4.53 4.50 10.94
C ASN A 79 -4.72 5.95 10.46
N ALA A 80 -3.63 6.69 10.30
CA ALA A 80 -3.69 8.07 9.78
C ALA A 80 -4.21 8.09 8.35
N LEU A 81 -3.75 7.18 7.49
CA LEU A 81 -4.25 7.08 6.12
C LEU A 81 -5.77 6.84 6.11
N ASP A 82 -6.22 5.90 6.90
CA ASP A 82 -7.63 5.54 6.99
C ASP A 82 -8.47 6.74 7.45
N GLY A 83 -8.04 7.40 8.52
CA GLY A 83 -8.75 8.56 9.07
C GLY A 83 -8.83 9.73 8.11
N LEU A 84 -7.72 10.05 7.45
CA LEU A 84 -7.68 11.16 6.50
C LEU A 84 -8.60 10.90 5.30
N LEU A 85 -8.56 9.70 4.77
CA LEU A 85 -9.39 9.33 3.63
C LEU A 85 -10.87 9.25 4.01
N ALA A 86 -11.19 8.77 5.21
CA ALA A 86 -12.56 8.72 5.71
C ALA A 86 -13.15 10.12 5.85
N GLN A 87 -12.32 11.11 6.18
CA GLN A 87 -12.72 12.52 6.26
C GLN A 87 -12.67 13.24 4.91
N ASP A 88 -12.36 12.51 3.84
CA ASP A 88 -12.21 13.03 2.49
C ASP A 88 -11.14 14.14 2.38
N ARG A 89 -10.12 14.07 3.22
CA ARG A 89 -8.97 14.98 3.19
C ARG A 89 -7.92 14.43 2.26
N GLN A 90 -8.17 14.51 0.97
CA GLN A 90 -7.42 13.79 -0.06
C GLN A 90 -5.98 14.25 -0.21
N GLU A 91 -5.74 15.56 -0.15
CA GLU A 91 -4.36 16.10 -0.26
C GLU A 91 -3.49 15.61 0.89
N GLU A 92 -4.03 15.65 2.11
CA GLU A 92 -3.31 15.19 3.29
C GLU A 92 -3.12 13.67 3.26
N TYR A 93 -4.11 12.94 2.77
CA TYR A 93 -4.02 11.50 2.57
C TYR A 93 -2.86 11.17 1.61
N ARG A 94 -2.77 11.87 0.48
CA ARG A 94 -1.72 11.64 -0.51
C ARG A 94 -0.33 11.95 0.05
N ALA A 95 -0.23 13.01 0.84
CA ALA A 95 1.03 13.35 1.52
C ALA A 95 1.43 12.25 2.53
N ALA A 96 0.46 11.76 3.30
CA ALA A 96 0.70 10.67 4.24
C ALA A 96 1.07 9.36 3.53
N MET A 97 0.47 9.10 2.36
CA MET A 97 0.82 7.94 1.55
C MET A 97 2.27 8.01 1.07
N ARG A 98 2.70 9.17 0.57
CA ARG A 98 4.11 9.36 0.15
C ARG A 98 5.06 9.14 1.32
N LYS A 99 4.69 9.63 2.50
CA LYS A 99 5.52 9.49 3.70
C LYS A 99 5.70 8.03 4.10
N ILE A 100 4.62 7.25 4.15
CA ILE A 100 4.72 5.84 4.53
C ILE A 100 5.50 5.03 3.50
N LEU A 101 5.31 5.32 2.21
CA LEU A 101 6.08 4.64 1.15
C LEU A 101 7.57 4.97 1.25
N ASP A 102 7.91 6.23 1.56
CA ASP A 102 9.30 6.62 1.77
C ASP A 102 9.91 5.93 3.00
N ASP A 103 9.14 5.81 4.08
CA ASP A 103 9.60 5.12 5.28
C ASP A 103 9.83 3.63 5.01
N ILE A 104 8.97 2.99 4.23
CA ILE A 104 9.16 1.60 3.83
C ILE A 104 10.41 1.47 2.95
N ARG A 105 10.63 2.40 2.03
CA ARG A 105 11.84 2.41 1.20
C ARG A 105 13.11 2.52 2.05
N ALA A 106 13.09 3.38 3.06
CA ALA A 106 14.23 3.54 3.96
C ALA A 106 14.51 2.27 4.75
N PHE A 107 13.46 1.52 5.07
CA PHE A 107 13.57 0.24 5.77
C PHE A 107 13.96 -0.90 4.82
N ASP A 108 13.42 -0.93 3.61
CA ASP A 108 13.66 -1.98 2.62
C ASP A 108 14.06 -1.37 1.28
N GLU A 109 15.33 -1.46 0.95
CA GLU A 109 15.91 -0.87 -0.27
C GLU A 109 15.41 -1.55 -1.56
N LYS A 110 14.69 -2.68 -1.44
CA LYS A 110 14.08 -3.34 -2.59
C LYS A 110 12.72 -2.75 -2.98
N MET A 111 12.34 -1.63 -2.38
CA MET A 111 11.05 -1.00 -2.63
C MET A 111 10.80 -0.74 -4.11
N HIS A 112 11.81 -0.30 -4.87
CA HIS A 112 11.67 -0.06 -6.31
C HIS A 112 11.29 -1.34 -7.06
N MET A 113 11.76 -2.50 -6.61
CA MET A 113 11.40 -3.79 -7.21
C MET A 113 9.93 -4.11 -6.96
N TYR A 114 9.42 -3.76 -5.78
CA TYR A 114 8.01 -3.98 -5.45
C TYR A 114 7.11 -3.13 -6.34
N ILE A 115 7.50 -1.88 -6.57
CA ILE A 115 6.77 -0.98 -7.46
C ILE A 115 6.71 -1.56 -8.89
N GLU A 116 7.85 -2.02 -9.40
CA GLU A 116 7.92 -2.64 -10.73
C GLU A 116 7.03 -3.90 -10.81
N GLU A 117 7.05 -4.74 -9.77
CA GLU A 117 6.24 -5.94 -9.76
C GLU A 117 4.73 -5.61 -9.76
N VAL A 118 4.31 -4.61 -9.00
CA VAL A 118 2.91 -4.19 -8.96
C VAL A 118 2.50 -3.63 -10.32
N LEU A 119 3.33 -2.77 -10.92
CA LEU A 119 3.07 -2.22 -12.25
C LEU A 119 2.90 -3.34 -13.28
N GLN A 120 3.78 -4.32 -13.24
CA GLN A 120 3.73 -5.45 -14.16
C GLN A 120 2.48 -6.30 -13.96
N LYS A 121 2.14 -6.61 -12.70
CA LYS A 121 0.95 -7.41 -12.37
C LYS A 121 -0.34 -6.69 -12.72
N ALA A 122 -0.37 -5.38 -12.53
CA ALA A 122 -1.53 -4.56 -12.89
C ALA A 122 -1.53 -4.17 -14.37
N ARG A 123 -0.49 -4.56 -15.12
CA ARG A 123 -0.33 -4.25 -16.56
C ARG A 123 -0.41 -2.75 -16.83
N LEU A 124 0.22 -1.97 -15.96
CA LEU A 124 0.24 -0.52 -16.09
C LEU A 124 1.47 -0.10 -16.90
N LYS A 125 1.33 1.03 -17.61
CA LYS A 125 2.42 1.56 -18.42
C LYS A 125 3.50 2.15 -17.52
N LYS A 126 4.76 2.02 -17.91
CA LYS A 126 5.86 2.71 -17.26
C LYS A 126 5.67 4.22 -17.42
N GLY A 127 6.17 4.97 -16.46
CA GLY A 127 6.08 6.42 -16.48
C GLY A 127 4.91 6.98 -15.69
N SER A 128 4.20 6.15 -14.92
CA SER A 128 3.26 6.67 -13.93
C SER A 128 4.02 7.52 -12.92
N LYS A 129 3.35 8.50 -12.31
CA LYS A 129 3.99 9.36 -11.31
C LYS A 129 4.53 8.57 -10.13
N LEU A 130 3.83 7.52 -9.72
CA LEU A 130 4.32 6.68 -8.62
C LEU A 130 5.60 5.96 -9.03
N HIS A 131 5.70 5.46 -10.25
CA HIS A 131 6.91 4.83 -10.77
C HIS A 131 8.09 5.81 -10.77
N GLU A 132 7.86 7.05 -11.19
CA GLU A 132 8.88 8.10 -11.21
C GLU A 132 9.38 8.44 -9.82
N HIS A 133 8.52 8.37 -8.82
CA HIS A 133 8.84 8.64 -7.42
C HIS A 133 9.41 7.43 -6.69
N GLY A 134 9.23 6.26 -7.27
CA GLY A 134 9.68 5.03 -6.68
C GLY A 134 11.14 4.78 -6.85
#